data_d01cc8a3853cd3f3584f31af37316f37
#
_entry.id   d01cc8a3853cd3f3584f31af37316f37
#
_cell.length_a   1.000
_cell.length_b   1.000
_cell.length_c   1.000
_cell.angle_alpha   90.00
_cell.angle_beta   90.00
_cell.angle_gamma   90.00
#
_symmetry.space_group_name_H-M   'P 1'
#
loop_
_entity.id
_entity.type
_entity.pdbx_description
1 polymer ?
#
loop_
_entity_poly.entity_id
_entity_poly.type
_entity_poly.pdbx_seq_one_letter_code
_entity_poly.pdbx_strand_id
1 'polypeptide(L)'
;MAGLVLLPGVMCDAGLWQAMTDDLAAFGPLVFGDLSQDSSLEAMAARVLQQAPERFTLVGFSMGGFVAREMIRQAPERVERVILIATSSQQDSEQAQAFKAATAKALQSASGAFRGLGHKAIALSLSEKHAGDEGLQQQVLAMSQRMGREAYCRQLLMARNSDTALLPQITCPTLVIAAAEDRMRTLRESEVLRDNIAGATLTVIEDSGHMLPLEQPQALATVMTRWLTAHPL
;
A
#
# COMPACT_ATOMS: atom_id res chain seq x y z
N MET A 1 8.97 -14.58 17.90
CA MET A 1 9.25 -13.18 17.49
C MET A 1 8.10 -12.71 16.64
N ALA A 2 7.60 -11.52 16.90
CA ALA A 2 6.60 -10.92 16.02
C ALA A 2 7.22 -10.66 14.64
N GLY A 3 6.45 -10.91 13.58
CA GLY A 3 6.89 -10.69 12.21
C GLY A 3 6.45 -9.33 11.66
N LEU A 4 6.88 -9.02 10.43
CA LEU A 4 6.35 -7.91 9.65
C LEU A 4 5.44 -8.45 8.55
N VAL A 5 4.21 -7.93 8.47
CA VAL A 5 3.26 -8.22 7.39
C VAL A 5 3.24 -7.01 6.45
N LEU A 6 3.64 -7.22 5.20
CA LEU A 6 3.83 -6.19 4.19
C LEU A 6 2.74 -6.30 3.13
N LEU A 7 1.90 -5.27 3.02
CA LEU A 7 0.75 -5.21 2.13
C LEU A 7 1.01 -4.27 0.96
N PRO A 8 0.98 -4.76 -0.28
CA PRO A 8 1.28 -3.96 -1.46
C PRO A 8 0.08 -3.08 -1.89
N GLY A 9 0.34 -2.22 -2.88
CA GLY A 9 -0.69 -1.43 -3.55
C GLY A 9 -1.36 -2.16 -4.72
N VAL A 10 -2.21 -1.43 -5.45
CA VAL A 10 -2.84 -1.90 -6.69
C VAL A 10 -1.78 -2.33 -7.69
N MET A 11 -1.95 -3.53 -8.25
CA MET A 11 -1.05 -4.12 -9.25
C MET A 11 0.41 -4.26 -8.81
N CYS A 12 0.64 -4.30 -7.49
CA CYS A 12 1.94 -4.58 -6.88
C CYS A 12 1.94 -5.94 -6.20
N ASP A 13 3.09 -6.57 -6.14
CA ASP A 13 3.35 -7.82 -5.44
C ASP A 13 4.55 -7.68 -4.47
N ALA A 14 5.10 -8.79 -3.99
CA ALA A 14 6.26 -8.82 -3.09
C ALA A 14 7.49 -8.09 -3.67
N GLY A 15 7.60 -7.98 -4.99
CA GLY A 15 8.69 -7.24 -5.66
C GLY A 15 8.77 -5.77 -5.26
N LEU A 16 7.65 -5.18 -4.80
CA LEU A 16 7.62 -3.81 -4.27
C LEU A 16 8.60 -3.58 -3.12
N TRP A 17 8.84 -4.60 -2.32
CA TRP A 17 9.63 -4.53 -1.08
C TRP A 17 11.06 -5.06 -1.22
N GLN A 18 11.43 -5.57 -2.39
CA GLN A 18 12.66 -6.34 -2.60
C GLN A 18 13.92 -5.58 -2.16
N ALA A 19 14.00 -4.28 -2.45
CA ALA A 19 15.18 -3.47 -2.12
C ALA A 19 15.33 -3.18 -0.61
N MET A 20 14.31 -3.50 0.21
CA MET A 20 14.29 -3.23 1.65
C MET A 20 14.22 -4.52 2.51
N THR A 21 14.20 -5.70 1.89
CA THR A 21 14.01 -6.96 2.61
C THR A 21 15.06 -7.20 3.67
N ASP A 22 16.33 -6.94 3.38
CA ASP A 22 17.43 -7.17 4.30
C ASP A 22 17.34 -6.25 5.52
N ASP A 23 17.02 -4.97 5.32
CA ASP A 23 16.86 -4.00 6.40
C ASP A 23 15.67 -4.35 7.30
N LEU A 24 14.56 -4.76 6.71
CA LEU A 24 13.33 -5.08 7.44
C LEU A 24 13.39 -6.45 8.13
N ALA A 25 14.13 -7.41 7.60
CA ALA A 25 14.29 -8.76 8.17
C ALA A 25 14.95 -8.71 9.56
N ALA A 26 15.67 -7.65 9.89
CA ALA A 26 16.24 -7.45 11.22
C ALA A 26 15.16 -7.31 12.32
N PHE A 27 13.92 -6.99 11.97
CA PHE A 27 12.79 -6.82 12.89
C PHE A 27 11.86 -8.04 12.98
N GLY A 28 12.19 -9.14 12.32
CA GLY A 28 11.47 -10.41 12.36
C GLY A 28 11.20 -11.01 10.98
N PRO A 29 10.53 -12.16 10.94
CA PRO A 29 10.12 -12.79 9.68
C PRO A 29 9.24 -11.88 8.85
N LEU A 30 9.48 -11.82 7.52
CA LEU A 30 8.67 -11.04 6.59
C LEU A 30 7.57 -11.92 5.99
N VAL A 31 6.34 -11.43 6.03
CA VAL A 31 5.18 -12.02 5.37
C VAL A 31 4.66 -11.02 4.33
N PHE A 32 4.66 -11.42 3.06
CA PHE A 32 4.15 -10.60 1.97
C PHE A 32 2.68 -10.97 1.69
N GLY A 33 1.77 -10.01 1.91
CA GLY A 33 0.35 -10.23 1.68
C GLY A 33 0.02 -10.28 0.18
N ASP A 34 -0.68 -11.33 -0.24
CA ASP A 34 -1.26 -11.43 -1.59
C ASP A 34 -2.65 -10.79 -1.60
N LEU A 35 -2.77 -9.66 -2.30
CA LEU A 35 -4.02 -8.90 -2.45
C LEU A 35 -4.63 -9.06 -3.86
N SER A 36 -4.29 -10.13 -4.56
CA SER A 36 -4.74 -10.40 -5.93
C SER A 36 -6.02 -11.24 -6.01
N GLN A 37 -6.38 -11.97 -4.95
CA GLN A 37 -7.36 -13.05 -5.01
C GLN A 37 -8.80 -12.59 -4.71
N ASP A 38 -8.97 -11.59 -3.87
CA ASP A 38 -10.26 -11.21 -3.31
C ASP A 38 -10.78 -9.88 -3.91
N SER A 39 -12.09 -9.65 -3.82
CA SER A 39 -12.78 -8.50 -4.38
C SER A 39 -13.30 -7.51 -3.33
N SER A 40 -12.98 -7.73 -2.06
CA SER A 40 -13.30 -6.80 -0.97
C SER A 40 -12.13 -6.65 0.02
N LEU A 41 -12.10 -5.52 0.72
CA LEU A 41 -11.08 -5.26 1.76
C LEU A 41 -11.16 -6.28 2.88
N GLU A 42 -12.37 -6.64 3.28
CA GLU A 42 -12.65 -7.61 4.35
C GLU A 42 -12.11 -9.00 4.01
N ALA A 43 -12.32 -9.46 2.78
CA ALA A 43 -11.84 -10.76 2.36
C ALA A 43 -10.31 -10.79 2.19
N MET A 44 -9.72 -9.70 1.65
CA MET A 44 -8.26 -9.54 1.59
C MET A 44 -7.64 -9.59 2.98
N ALA A 45 -8.19 -8.83 3.93
CA ALA A 45 -7.72 -8.80 5.32
C ALA A 45 -7.81 -10.17 5.97
N ALA A 46 -8.96 -10.85 5.84
CA ALA A 46 -9.16 -12.18 6.40
C ALA A 46 -8.16 -13.22 5.83
N ARG A 47 -7.90 -13.18 4.51
CA ARG A 47 -6.92 -14.06 3.87
C ARG A 47 -5.50 -13.83 4.40
N VAL A 48 -5.07 -12.58 4.50
CA VAL A 48 -3.73 -12.25 5.01
C VAL A 48 -3.61 -12.65 6.48
N LEU A 49 -4.64 -12.41 7.30
CA LEU A 49 -4.65 -12.81 8.71
C LEU A 49 -4.48 -14.33 8.93
N GLN A 50 -4.90 -15.17 7.99
CA GLN A 50 -4.68 -16.62 8.07
C GLN A 50 -3.20 -17.00 7.93
N GLN A 51 -2.41 -16.18 7.23
CA GLN A 51 -0.98 -16.42 6.98
C GLN A 51 -0.08 -15.63 7.92
N ALA A 52 -0.61 -14.59 8.55
CA ALA A 52 0.13 -13.72 9.45
C ALA A 52 0.49 -14.44 10.76
N PRO A 53 1.65 -14.11 11.38
CA PRO A 53 1.98 -14.57 12.73
C PRO A 53 0.90 -14.22 13.75
N GLU A 54 0.98 -14.83 14.92
CA GLU A 54 0.03 -14.53 16.02
C GLU A 54 0.04 -13.04 16.40
N ARG A 55 1.24 -12.43 16.44
CA ARG A 55 1.44 -10.99 16.66
C ARG A 55 2.43 -10.44 15.64
N PHE A 56 2.16 -9.25 15.12
CA PHE A 56 2.97 -8.68 14.04
C PHE A 56 2.92 -7.15 13.98
N THR A 57 3.93 -6.58 13.34
CA THR A 57 3.92 -5.22 12.82
C THR A 57 3.28 -5.23 11.43
N LEU A 58 2.38 -4.32 11.15
CA LEU A 58 1.68 -4.22 9.88
C LEU A 58 2.21 -3.05 9.06
N VAL A 59 2.49 -3.28 7.78
CA VAL A 59 2.94 -2.25 6.84
C VAL A 59 2.00 -2.25 5.64
N GLY A 60 1.32 -1.14 5.40
CA GLY A 60 0.36 -1.03 4.29
C GLY A 60 0.71 0.11 3.35
N PHE A 61 0.97 -0.22 2.08
CA PHE A 61 1.21 0.75 1.02
C PHE A 61 -0.04 0.96 0.17
N SER A 62 -0.45 2.21 -0.03
CA SER A 62 -1.56 2.60 -0.92
C SER A 62 -2.85 1.80 -0.60
N MET A 63 -3.34 0.96 -1.51
CA MET A 63 -4.46 0.04 -1.27
C MET A 63 -4.20 -0.85 -0.05
N GLY A 64 -2.97 -1.33 0.14
CA GLY A 64 -2.58 -2.12 1.31
C GLY A 64 -2.79 -1.39 2.63
N GLY A 65 -2.81 -0.06 2.65
CA GLY A 65 -3.14 0.73 3.82
C GLY A 65 -4.62 0.61 4.24
N PHE A 66 -5.55 0.50 3.28
CA PHE A 66 -6.96 0.22 3.56
C PHE A 66 -7.12 -1.21 4.12
N VAL A 67 -6.44 -2.17 3.51
CA VAL A 67 -6.45 -3.57 3.99
C VAL A 67 -5.83 -3.66 5.38
N ALA A 68 -4.74 -2.92 5.66
CA ALA A 68 -4.11 -2.86 6.97
C ALA A 68 -5.09 -2.41 8.06
N ARG A 69 -5.81 -1.33 7.83
CA ARG A 69 -6.81 -0.85 8.78
C ARG A 69 -7.98 -1.83 8.96
N GLU A 70 -8.36 -2.53 7.90
CA GLU A 70 -9.35 -3.60 8.00
C GLU A 70 -8.82 -4.79 8.82
N MET A 71 -7.55 -5.18 8.67
CA MET A 71 -6.93 -6.21 9.51
C MET A 71 -6.92 -5.80 10.99
N ILE A 72 -6.65 -4.52 11.30
CA ILE A 72 -6.74 -4.00 12.67
C ILE A 72 -8.17 -4.14 13.21
N ARG A 73 -9.19 -3.87 12.40
CA ARG A 73 -10.60 -4.04 12.83
C ARG A 73 -10.97 -5.49 13.10
N GLN A 74 -10.45 -6.43 12.30
CA GLN A 74 -10.75 -7.86 12.45
C GLN A 74 -9.98 -8.52 13.59
N ALA A 75 -8.75 -8.07 13.88
CA ALA A 75 -7.86 -8.69 14.87
C ALA A 75 -6.97 -7.65 15.56
N PRO A 76 -7.55 -6.67 16.30
CA PRO A 76 -6.79 -5.57 16.88
C PRO A 76 -5.71 -6.04 17.87
N GLU A 77 -5.93 -7.14 18.56
CA GLU A 77 -5.01 -7.72 19.56
C GLU A 77 -3.75 -8.33 18.93
N ARG A 78 -3.76 -8.58 17.61
CA ARG A 78 -2.63 -9.16 16.89
C ARG A 78 -1.69 -8.11 16.30
N VAL A 79 -2.17 -6.87 16.10
CA VAL A 79 -1.41 -5.79 15.46
C VAL A 79 -0.74 -4.93 16.52
N GLU A 80 0.56 -5.09 16.65
CA GLU A 80 1.33 -4.39 17.68
C GLU A 80 1.73 -2.96 17.27
N ARG A 81 1.94 -2.75 15.99
CA ARG A 81 2.32 -1.45 15.38
C ARG A 81 1.86 -1.43 13.93
N VAL A 82 1.59 -0.23 13.40
CA VAL A 82 1.25 -0.07 11.99
C VAL A 82 2.04 1.06 11.33
N ILE A 83 2.49 0.81 10.09
CA ILE A 83 3.10 1.79 9.19
C ILE A 83 2.21 1.93 7.97
N LEU A 84 1.70 3.14 7.72
CA LEU A 84 0.81 3.48 6.61
C LEU A 84 1.57 4.36 5.61
N ILE A 85 1.77 3.86 4.38
CA ILE A 85 2.62 4.49 3.37
C ILE A 85 1.76 4.92 2.18
N ALA A 86 1.81 6.19 1.79
CA ALA A 86 1.16 6.75 0.60
C ALA A 86 -0.30 6.27 0.45
N THR A 87 -1.09 6.35 1.51
CA THR A 87 -2.46 5.84 1.58
C THR A 87 -3.45 6.91 2.07
N SER A 88 -4.73 6.58 2.06
CA SER A 88 -5.83 7.46 2.42
C SER A 88 -6.87 6.72 3.26
N SER A 89 -7.66 7.46 4.02
CA SER A 89 -8.89 6.97 4.65
C SER A 89 -10.15 7.50 3.97
N GLN A 90 -10.01 8.21 2.86
CA GLN A 90 -11.10 8.84 2.15
C GLN A 90 -11.63 7.92 1.04
N GLN A 91 -12.91 8.04 0.77
CA GLN A 91 -13.55 7.41 -0.38
C GLN A 91 -13.04 8.02 -1.68
N ASP A 92 -12.92 7.19 -2.71
CA ASP A 92 -12.65 7.69 -4.06
C ASP A 92 -13.76 8.65 -4.53
N SER A 93 -13.41 9.72 -5.22
CA SER A 93 -14.39 10.62 -5.84
C SER A 93 -15.26 9.88 -6.86
N GLU A 94 -16.46 10.38 -7.14
CA GLU A 94 -17.34 9.81 -8.17
C GLU A 94 -16.64 9.71 -9.53
N GLN A 95 -15.84 10.71 -9.88
CA GLN A 95 -15.05 10.70 -11.11
C GLN A 95 -14.01 9.58 -11.11
N ALA A 96 -13.31 9.35 -10.00
CA ALA A 96 -12.34 8.27 -9.87
C ALA A 96 -13.03 6.91 -9.91
N GLN A 97 -14.18 6.75 -9.28
CA GLN A 97 -14.97 5.52 -9.32
C GLN A 97 -15.46 5.23 -10.75
N ALA A 98 -15.99 6.22 -11.45
CA ALA A 98 -16.43 6.09 -12.84
C ALA A 98 -15.27 5.71 -13.77
N PHE A 99 -14.10 6.32 -13.62
CA PHE A 99 -12.90 5.99 -14.38
C PHE A 99 -12.44 4.54 -14.13
N LYS A 100 -12.42 4.09 -12.88
CA LYS A 100 -12.07 2.72 -12.52
C LYS A 100 -13.04 1.70 -13.11
N ALA A 101 -14.34 1.98 -13.03
CA ALA A 101 -15.38 1.12 -13.60
C ALA A 101 -15.26 1.02 -15.13
N ALA A 102 -15.02 2.14 -15.82
CA ALA A 102 -14.81 2.15 -17.27
C ALA A 102 -13.55 1.38 -17.67
N THR A 103 -12.45 1.53 -16.91
CA THR A 103 -11.20 0.80 -17.13
C THR A 103 -11.41 -0.70 -16.95
N ALA A 104 -12.07 -1.13 -15.88
CA ALA A 104 -12.37 -2.53 -15.63
C ALA A 104 -13.23 -3.14 -16.75
N LYS A 105 -14.26 -2.41 -17.19
CA LYS A 105 -15.11 -2.84 -18.31
C LYS A 105 -14.31 -3.01 -19.61
N ALA A 106 -13.42 -2.07 -19.93
CA ALA A 106 -12.55 -2.16 -21.10
C ALA A 106 -11.60 -3.38 -21.01
N LEU A 107 -11.02 -3.64 -19.84
CA LEU A 107 -10.16 -4.80 -19.61
C LEU A 107 -10.91 -6.13 -19.75
N GLN A 108 -12.14 -6.22 -19.23
CA GLN A 108 -12.98 -7.41 -19.33
C GLN A 108 -13.38 -7.71 -20.78
N SER A 109 -13.59 -6.67 -21.60
CA SER A 109 -13.96 -6.80 -23.02
C SER A 109 -12.76 -7.01 -23.94
N ALA A 110 -11.54 -6.78 -23.48
CA ALA A 110 -10.35 -6.87 -24.30
C ALA A 110 -10.00 -8.32 -24.65
N SER A 111 -9.78 -8.59 -25.93
CA SER A 111 -9.22 -9.83 -26.43
C SER A 111 -7.69 -9.82 -26.36
N GLY A 112 -7.08 -11.00 -26.25
CA GLY A 112 -5.64 -11.18 -26.20
C GLY A 112 -5.02 -11.14 -24.79
N ALA A 113 -3.70 -11.29 -24.74
CA ALA A 113 -2.96 -11.33 -23.49
C ALA A 113 -2.91 -9.96 -22.82
N PHE A 114 -3.03 -9.94 -21.49
CA PHE A 114 -2.82 -8.75 -20.68
C PHE A 114 -1.32 -8.41 -20.67
N ARG A 115 -0.97 -7.17 -20.99
CA ARG A 115 0.42 -6.71 -21.09
C ARG A 115 0.89 -5.86 -19.90
N GLY A 116 0.12 -5.83 -18.81
CA GLY A 116 0.41 -4.99 -17.65
C GLY A 116 -0.23 -3.60 -17.76
N LEU A 117 0.18 -2.72 -16.84
CA LEU A 117 -0.24 -1.31 -16.81
C LEU A 117 0.27 -0.54 -18.02
N GLY A 118 -0.55 0.39 -18.52
CA GLY A 118 -0.16 1.28 -19.61
C GLY A 118 0.89 2.32 -19.19
N HIS A 119 1.70 2.76 -20.12
CA HIS A 119 2.80 3.73 -19.93
C HIS A 119 2.38 4.99 -19.15
N LYS A 120 1.21 5.56 -19.48
CA LYS A 120 0.69 6.76 -18.80
C LYS A 120 0.39 6.51 -17.32
N ALA A 121 -0.18 5.36 -17.00
CA ALA A 121 -0.49 4.99 -15.62
C ALA A 121 0.80 4.78 -14.80
N ILE A 122 1.79 4.13 -15.40
CA ILE A 122 3.12 3.93 -14.79
C ILE A 122 3.81 5.29 -14.55
N ALA A 123 3.89 6.15 -15.57
CA ALA A 123 4.52 7.46 -15.44
C ALA A 123 3.82 8.36 -14.41
N LEU A 124 2.48 8.27 -14.28
CA LEU A 124 1.72 9.00 -13.26
C LEU A 124 2.02 8.51 -11.83
N SER A 125 2.36 7.26 -11.67
CA SER A 125 2.68 6.68 -10.35
C SER A 125 4.09 7.03 -9.85
N LEU A 126 4.95 7.52 -10.71
CA LEU A 126 6.31 7.98 -10.37
C LEU A 126 6.33 9.50 -10.17
N SER A 127 7.33 10.01 -9.44
CA SER A 127 7.62 11.44 -9.39
C SER A 127 7.98 11.98 -10.79
N GLU A 128 7.89 13.29 -10.98
CA GLU A 128 8.25 13.90 -12.26
C GLU A 128 9.71 13.60 -12.65
N LYS A 129 10.60 13.63 -11.67
CA LYS A 129 12.01 13.30 -11.82
C LYS A 129 12.25 11.87 -12.32
N HIS A 130 11.45 10.91 -11.85
CA HIS A 130 11.61 9.49 -12.17
C HIS A 130 10.65 8.97 -13.25
N ALA A 131 9.74 9.80 -13.73
CA ALA A 131 8.73 9.39 -14.73
C ALA A 131 9.34 8.83 -16.02
N GLY A 132 10.57 9.26 -16.37
CA GLY A 132 11.33 8.76 -17.52
C GLY A 132 12.31 7.63 -17.20
N ASP A 133 12.41 7.16 -15.95
CA ASP A 133 13.32 6.08 -15.57
C ASP A 133 12.79 4.73 -16.07
N GLU A 134 13.45 4.19 -17.09
CA GLU A 134 13.06 2.92 -17.72
C GLU A 134 13.17 1.73 -16.75
N GLY A 135 14.14 1.75 -15.82
CA GLY A 135 14.30 0.69 -14.82
C GLY A 135 13.14 0.64 -13.84
N LEU A 136 12.72 1.79 -13.31
CA LEU A 136 11.55 1.89 -12.44
C LEU A 136 10.26 1.56 -13.18
N GLN A 137 10.09 2.07 -14.40
CA GLN A 137 8.94 1.72 -15.24
C GLN A 137 8.83 0.23 -15.48
N GLN A 138 9.96 -0.43 -15.77
CA GLN A 138 10.00 -1.87 -16.00
C GLN A 138 9.66 -2.67 -14.74
N GLN A 139 10.07 -2.22 -13.56
CA GLN A 139 9.71 -2.87 -12.29
C GLN A 139 8.20 -2.81 -12.05
N VAL A 140 7.57 -1.63 -12.23
CA VAL A 140 6.12 -1.47 -12.11
C VAL A 140 5.37 -2.32 -13.13
N LEU A 141 5.84 -2.30 -14.39
CA LEU A 141 5.25 -3.10 -15.47
C LEU A 141 5.32 -4.60 -15.14
N ALA A 142 6.48 -5.10 -14.73
CA ALA A 142 6.67 -6.51 -14.42
C ALA A 142 5.78 -7.00 -13.27
N MET A 143 5.63 -6.23 -12.19
CA MET A 143 4.67 -6.54 -11.13
C MET A 143 3.24 -6.62 -11.67
N SER A 144 2.82 -5.63 -12.46
CA SER A 144 1.47 -5.60 -13.03
C SER A 144 1.18 -6.77 -13.98
N GLN A 145 2.19 -7.23 -14.72
CA GLN A 145 2.07 -8.40 -15.59
C GLN A 145 1.87 -9.69 -14.78
N ARG A 146 2.63 -9.86 -13.68
CA ARG A 146 2.48 -11.01 -12.77
C ARG A 146 1.12 -11.02 -12.08
N MET A 147 0.61 -9.85 -11.68
CA MET A 147 -0.72 -9.72 -11.07
C MET A 147 -1.86 -10.13 -12.03
N GLY A 148 -1.75 -9.74 -13.28
CA GLY A 148 -2.70 -10.15 -14.31
C GLY A 148 -4.00 -9.34 -14.37
N ARG A 149 -4.76 -9.57 -15.43
CA ARG A 149 -6.01 -8.84 -15.76
C ARG A 149 -7.09 -9.00 -14.70
N GLU A 150 -7.30 -10.21 -14.22
CA GLU A 150 -8.38 -10.50 -13.28
C GLU A 150 -8.18 -9.83 -11.93
N ALA A 151 -6.94 -9.86 -11.41
CA ALA A 151 -6.60 -9.15 -10.20
C ALA A 151 -6.80 -7.64 -10.37
N TYR A 152 -6.40 -7.08 -11.52
CA TYR A 152 -6.59 -5.67 -11.80
C TYR A 152 -8.08 -5.30 -11.82
N CYS A 153 -8.93 -6.07 -12.49
CA CYS A 153 -10.38 -5.84 -12.49
C CYS A 153 -10.97 -5.89 -11.08
N ARG A 154 -10.60 -6.90 -10.26
CA ARG A 154 -11.05 -6.99 -8.86
C ARG A 154 -10.66 -5.76 -8.05
N GLN A 155 -9.41 -5.33 -8.15
CA GLN A 155 -8.88 -4.18 -7.41
C GLN A 155 -9.48 -2.84 -7.85
N LEU A 156 -9.80 -2.68 -9.15
CA LEU A 156 -10.48 -1.49 -9.69
C LEU A 156 -11.93 -1.39 -9.20
N LEU A 157 -12.64 -2.51 -9.19
CA LEU A 157 -14.07 -2.56 -8.85
C LEU A 157 -14.33 -2.66 -7.34
N MET A 158 -13.29 -2.90 -6.54
CA MET A 158 -13.40 -3.01 -5.10
C MET A 158 -13.86 -1.69 -4.48
N ALA A 159 -14.94 -1.75 -3.70
CA ALA A 159 -15.43 -0.59 -2.96
C ALA A 159 -14.41 -0.16 -1.89
N ARG A 160 -14.09 1.14 -1.87
CA ARG A 160 -13.28 1.80 -0.85
C ARG A 160 -14.07 2.93 -0.25
N ASN A 161 -14.89 2.59 0.73
CA ASN A 161 -15.64 3.58 1.51
C ASN A 161 -14.69 4.35 2.44
N SER A 162 -15.06 5.58 2.77
CA SER A 162 -14.33 6.33 3.79
C SER A 162 -14.38 5.61 5.12
N ASP A 163 -13.21 5.40 5.74
CA ASP A 163 -13.09 4.86 7.09
C ASP A 163 -12.48 5.88 8.08
N THR A 164 -12.48 7.16 7.71
CA THR A 164 -11.95 8.27 8.52
C THR A 164 -12.58 8.29 9.93
N ALA A 165 -13.88 8.05 10.05
CA ALA A 165 -14.57 8.00 11.33
C ALA A 165 -14.13 6.83 12.24
N LEU A 166 -13.48 5.82 11.68
CA LEU A 166 -12.99 4.64 12.40
C LEU A 166 -11.51 4.76 12.82
N LEU A 167 -10.79 5.76 12.33
CA LEU A 167 -9.37 5.97 12.66
C LEU A 167 -9.08 6.11 14.17
N PRO A 168 -9.94 6.76 14.99
CA PRO A 168 -9.73 6.81 16.43
C PRO A 168 -9.76 5.45 17.16
N GLN A 169 -10.22 4.39 16.50
CA GLN A 169 -10.20 3.03 17.05
C GLN A 169 -8.83 2.34 16.93
N ILE A 170 -7.91 2.92 16.14
CA ILE A 170 -6.54 2.43 16.04
C ILE A 170 -5.77 2.90 17.27
N THR A 171 -5.41 1.97 18.15
CA THR A 171 -4.76 2.25 19.44
C THR A 171 -3.28 1.84 19.46
N CYS A 172 -2.83 1.08 18.47
CA CYS A 172 -1.41 0.71 18.38
C CYS A 172 -0.55 1.87 17.86
N PRO A 173 0.75 1.92 18.19
CA PRO A 173 1.68 2.90 17.64
C PRO A 173 1.60 2.95 16.12
N THR A 174 1.49 4.16 15.57
CA THR A 174 1.25 4.37 14.13
C THR A 174 2.25 5.35 13.55
N LEU A 175 2.89 4.94 12.44
CA LEU A 175 3.68 5.80 11.58
C LEU A 175 2.95 6.00 10.25
N VAL A 176 2.77 7.25 9.85
CA VAL A 176 2.29 7.61 8.51
C VAL A 176 3.48 8.13 7.70
N ILE A 177 3.62 7.64 6.46
CA ILE A 177 4.69 8.08 5.54
C ILE A 177 4.03 8.57 4.25
N ALA A 178 4.36 9.79 3.86
CA ALA A 178 3.93 10.40 2.61
C ALA A 178 5.12 10.59 1.66
N ALA A 179 4.85 10.54 0.37
CA ALA A 179 5.80 10.95 -0.67
C ALA A 179 5.53 12.41 -1.05
N ALA A 180 6.59 13.22 -1.18
CA ALA A 180 6.46 14.66 -1.39
C ALA A 180 5.80 15.03 -2.73
N GLU A 181 6.01 14.21 -3.77
CA GLU A 181 5.52 14.44 -5.13
C GLU A 181 4.45 13.41 -5.55
N ASP A 182 3.74 12.82 -4.58
CA ASP A 182 2.68 11.85 -4.88
C ASP A 182 1.50 12.54 -5.57
N ARG A 183 1.24 12.15 -6.82
CA ARG A 183 0.14 12.68 -7.63
C ARG A 183 -1.15 11.85 -7.52
N MET A 184 -1.08 10.73 -6.80
CA MET A 184 -2.22 9.81 -6.61
C MET A 184 -2.79 9.90 -5.18
N ARG A 185 -1.96 10.26 -4.19
CA ARG A 185 -2.34 10.45 -2.78
C ARG A 185 -1.72 11.73 -2.27
N THR A 186 -2.55 12.68 -1.93
CA THR A 186 -2.09 14.00 -1.47
C THR A 186 -1.51 13.94 -0.07
N LEU A 187 -0.61 14.88 0.26
CA LEU A 187 -0.11 15.04 1.62
C LEU A 187 -1.26 15.24 2.62
N ARG A 188 -2.33 15.95 2.21
CA ARG A 188 -3.51 16.18 3.06
C ARG A 188 -4.19 14.87 3.48
N GLU A 189 -4.23 13.85 2.63
CA GLU A 189 -4.78 12.54 3.00
C GLU A 189 -3.93 11.87 4.10
N SER A 190 -2.60 12.01 4.04
CA SER A 190 -1.70 11.53 5.09
C SER A 190 -1.83 12.32 6.39
N GLU A 191 -2.04 13.64 6.31
CA GLU A 191 -2.33 14.47 7.50
C GLU A 191 -3.63 14.04 8.18
N VAL A 192 -4.68 13.71 7.40
CA VAL A 192 -5.94 13.21 7.96
C VAL A 192 -5.71 11.92 8.75
N LEU A 193 -4.86 11.00 8.28
CA LEU A 193 -4.51 9.80 9.03
C LEU A 193 -3.79 10.15 10.34
N ARG A 194 -2.76 11.00 10.28
CA ARG A 194 -2.01 11.44 11.47
C ARG A 194 -2.92 12.14 12.49
N ASP A 195 -3.79 13.02 12.02
CA ASP A 195 -4.61 13.87 12.91
C ASP A 195 -5.73 13.09 13.60
N ASN A 196 -6.17 11.96 13.03
CA ASN A 196 -7.29 11.17 13.54
C ASN A 196 -6.87 9.84 14.19
N ILE A 197 -5.59 9.46 14.15
CA ILE A 197 -5.06 8.30 14.88
C ILE A 197 -4.25 8.81 16.07
N ALA A 198 -4.66 8.45 17.28
CA ALA A 198 -4.01 8.92 18.50
C ALA A 198 -2.53 8.52 18.55
N GLY A 199 -1.65 9.51 18.74
CA GLY A 199 -0.20 9.29 18.84
C GLY A 199 0.49 8.98 17.51
N ALA A 200 -0.21 9.06 16.37
CA ALA A 200 0.41 8.86 15.08
C ALA A 200 1.41 9.97 14.74
N THR A 201 2.50 9.58 14.08
CA THR A 201 3.51 10.50 13.55
C THR A 201 3.50 10.48 12.03
N LEU A 202 3.84 11.61 11.39
CA LEU A 202 3.93 11.72 9.93
C LEU A 202 5.37 12.07 9.54
N THR A 203 5.90 11.34 8.55
CA THR A 203 7.15 11.65 7.89
C THR A 203 6.90 11.80 6.39
N VAL A 204 7.46 12.85 5.77
CA VAL A 204 7.44 13.06 4.33
C VAL A 204 8.80 12.69 3.76
N ILE A 205 8.82 11.92 2.68
CA ILE A 205 10.06 11.57 1.97
C ILE A 205 10.09 12.37 0.67
N GLU A 206 11.15 13.16 0.53
CA GLU A 206 11.39 14.01 -0.62
C GLU A 206 11.78 13.20 -1.87
N ASP A 207 11.78 13.83 -3.05
CA ASP A 207 12.18 13.25 -4.32
C ASP A 207 11.45 11.91 -4.64
N SER A 208 10.19 11.79 -4.27
CA SER A 208 9.42 10.56 -4.46
C SER A 208 7.96 10.82 -4.84
N GLY A 209 7.47 10.04 -5.77
CA GLY A 209 6.07 9.96 -6.15
C GLY A 209 5.35 8.83 -5.44
N HIS A 210 4.23 8.36 -6.04
CA HIS A 210 3.41 7.32 -5.42
C HIS A 210 4.16 6.01 -5.20
N MET A 211 5.06 5.64 -6.13
CA MET A 211 5.85 4.41 -6.02
C MET A 211 7.08 4.59 -5.11
N LEU A 212 6.90 5.31 -4.00
CA LEU A 212 7.91 5.58 -2.97
C LEU A 212 8.79 4.36 -2.61
N PRO A 213 8.25 3.13 -2.43
CA PRO A 213 9.11 1.98 -2.12
C PRO A 213 10.11 1.60 -3.21
N LEU A 214 9.85 1.98 -4.46
CA LEU A 214 10.77 1.77 -5.59
C LEU A 214 11.66 2.99 -5.84
N GLU A 215 11.13 4.20 -5.66
CA GLU A 215 11.84 5.44 -5.97
C GLU A 215 12.87 5.81 -4.90
N GLN A 216 12.56 5.59 -3.62
CA GLN A 216 13.42 5.95 -2.47
C GLN A 216 13.50 4.81 -1.44
N PRO A 217 13.88 3.58 -1.84
CA PRO A 217 13.85 2.42 -0.94
C PRO A 217 14.75 2.60 0.29
N GLN A 218 15.95 3.18 0.15
CA GLN A 218 16.88 3.39 1.26
C GLN A 218 16.37 4.43 2.25
N ALA A 219 15.81 5.54 1.77
CA ALA A 219 15.21 6.56 2.62
C ALA A 219 14.01 5.99 3.37
N LEU A 220 13.15 5.23 2.69
CA LEU A 220 12.00 4.57 3.28
C LEU A 220 12.43 3.54 4.33
N ALA A 221 13.38 2.66 4.02
CA ALA A 221 13.92 1.69 4.96
C ALA A 221 14.52 2.36 6.20
N THR A 222 15.26 3.46 6.02
CA THR A 222 15.84 4.24 7.14
C THR A 222 14.77 4.81 8.05
N VAL A 223 13.72 5.40 7.50
CA VAL A 223 12.59 5.96 8.28
C VAL A 223 11.87 4.83 9.04
N MET A 224 11.57 3.73 8.38
CA MET A 224 10.87 2.59 8.98
C MET A 224 11.70 1.96 10.11
N THR A 225 12.96 1.63 9.85
CA THR A 225 13.83 0.95 10.83
C THR A 225 14.13 1.83 12.04
N ARG A 226 14.33 3.14 11.85
CA ARG A 226 14.48 4.10 12.97
C ARG A 226 13.23 4.11 13.84
N TRP A 227 12.06 4.19 13.23
CA TRP A 227 10.80 4.21 13.97
C TRP A 227 10.53 2.88 14.68
N LEU A 228 10.80 1.74 14.03
CA LEU A 228 10.66 0.41 14.61
C LEU A 228 11.59 0.22 15.81
N THR A 229 12.81 0.74 15.75
CA THR A 229 13.78 0.71 16.85
C THR A 229 13.32 1.57 18.05
N ALA A 230 12.70 2.72 17.79
CA ALA A 230 12.16 3.60 18.83
C ALA A 230 10.87 3.08 19.48
N HIS A 231 10.19 2.11 18.85
CA HIS A 231 8.97 1.48 19.34
C HIS A 231 9.17 -0.04 19.43
N PRO A 232 10.00 -0.54 20.36
CA PRO A 232 10.25 -1.98 20.51
C PRO A 232 8.97 -2.74 20.89
N LEU A 233 8.93 -4.05 20.59
CA LEU A 233 7.83 -4.96 20.96
C LEU A 233 8.06 -5.54 22.34
#